data_f9ecf7308d085be168a74d93fc6a3aa1
#
_entry.id   f9ecf7308d085be168a74d93fc6a3aa1
#
_cell.length_a   1.000
_cell.length_b   1.000
_cell.length_c   1.000
_cell.angle_alpha   90.00
_cell.angle_beta   90.00
_cell.angle_gamma   90.00
#
_symmetry.space_group_name_H-M   'P 1'
#
loop_
_entity.id
_entity.type
_entity.pdbx_description
1 polymer ?
#
loop_
_entity_poly.entity_id
_entity_poly.type
_entity_poly.pdbx_seq_one_letter_code
_entity_poly.pdbx_strand_id
1 'polypeptide(L)'
;MHVITIQEPGVVQVCEEEEPGELEPGHVRVRTIYSGVSAGTELTAYRGTNPYFTRHWDAERRLFLPGQSNAYPLTGWGYQEVGEVVEAAPDVAEPLVGAIVWGIWGHRAEAVLPAAKLAGHALPPHADPLTGVFARVGAIALNAVHAADVHLGDRVAIFGQGVIGLLATRLAVLNGARVLATDPIEARLRLAKAYGAAETFDALAGSCAEFARKTGDGADTAIELSGSHFGLHEAIRTVRRGGRVVAAGFYQGEAAGLRLGEEFHHNQVQLVSSQIGGVASWLAGRWDVERLQRTFMELAVTGEVDTTLLVSHVVPAERAAEAFELLDREPDKVLQLVFRFGEGQ
;
A
#
# COMPACT_ATOMS: atom_id res chain seq x y z
N MET A 1 26.05 9.47 1.17
CA MET A 1 25.09 8.54 0.53
C MET A 1 23.96 9.31 -0.14
N HIS A 2 23.35 8.74 -1.20
CA HIS A 2 22.23 9.35 -1.91
C HIS A 2 20.89 9.11 -1.16
N VAL A 3 20.07 10.18 -1.07
CA VAL A 3 18.72 10.14 -0.50
C VAL A 3 17.77 10.94 -1.39
N ILE A 4 16.60 10.40 -1.68
CA ILE A 4 15.56 11.12 -2.42
C ILE A 4 14.81 12.03 -1.43
N THR A 5 14.74 13.31 -1.78
CA THR A 5 14.16 14.37 -0.93
C THR A 5 13.11 15.14 -1.71
N ILE A 6 11.93 15.31 -1.13
CA ILE A 6 10.93 16.24 -1.63
C ILE A 6 11.24 17.60 -1.00
N GLN A 7 11.78 18.52 -1.79
CA GLN A 7 12.25 19.82 -1.31
C GLN A 7 11.10 20.78 -0.97
N GLU A 8 10.13 20.79 -1.86
CA GLU A 8 8.87 21.56 -1.76
C GLU A 8 7.83 20.91 -2.69
N PRO A 9 6.56 21.33 -2.67
CA PRO A 9 5.55 20.78 -3.55
C PRO A 9 5.98 20.81 -5.04
N GLY A 10 5.97 19.64 -5.68
CA GLY A 10 6.35 19.46 -7.07
C GLY A 10 7.86 19.37 -7.34
N VAL A 11 8.71 19.46 -6.31
CA VAL A 11 10.17 19.45 -6.48
C VAL A 11 10.80 18.29 -5.71
N VAL A 12 11.35 17.34 -6.47
CA VAL A 12 12.10 16.19 -5.93
C VAL A 12 13.55 16.30 -6.37
N GLN A 13 14.47 16.01 -5.47
CA GLN A 13 15.91 15.98 -5.72
C GLN A 13 16.56 14.77 -5.05
N VAL A 14 17.66 14.32 -5.64
CA VAL A 14 18.57 13.38 -4.97
C VAL A 14 19.63 14.21 -4.26
N CYS A 15 19.65 14.09 -2.94
CA CYS A 15 20.59 14.82 -2.08
C CYS A 15 21.67 13.88 -1.58
N GLU A 16 22.85 14.45 -1.28
CA GLU A 16 23.87 13.74 -0.53
C GLU A 16 23.68 13.96 0.96
N GLU A 17 23.64 12.86 1.71
CA GLU A 17 23.72 12.86 3.18
C GLU A 17 25.04 12.22 3.62
N GLU A 18 25.47 12.52 4.83
CA GLU A 18 26.58 11.81 5.46
C GLU A 18 26.30 10.33 5.53
N GLU A 19 27.32 9.51 5.31
CA GLU A 19 27.20 8.07 5.48
C GLU A 19 26.91 7.76 6.96
N PRO A 20 26.04 6.77 7.22
CA PRO A 20 25.83 6.33 8.59
C PRO A 20 27.17 5.91 9.23
N GLY A 21 27.44 6.40 10.44
CA GLY A 21 28.68 6.11 11.19
C GLY A 21 28.87 4.63 11.54
N GLU A 22 29.76 4.35 12.48
CA GLU A 22 29.98 3.01 13.04
C GLU A 22 28.69 2.42 13.60
N LEU A 23 28.56 1.08 13.52
CA LEU A 23 27.37 0.40 14.02
C LEU A 23 27.36 0.38 15.55
N GLU A 24 26.25 0.85 16.12
CA GLU A 24 25.95 0.58 17.53
C GLU A 24 25.61 -0.89 17.76
N PRO A 25 25.78 -1.43 19.00
CA PRO A 25 25.32 -2.78 19.33
C PRO A 25 23.86 -3.02 18.90
N GLY A 26 23.60 -4.21 18.41
CA GLY A 26 22.26 -4.61 17.94
C GLY A 26 21.84 -4.03 16.60
N HIS A 27 22.72 -3.35 15.86
CA HIS A 27 22.40 -2.73 14.57
C HIS A 27 23.05 -3.43 13.38
N VAL A 28 22.44 -3.26 12.22
CA VAL A 28 22.94 -3.69 10.92
C VAL A 28 22.94 -2.52 9.94
N ARG A 29 23.86 -2.56 8.97
CA ARG A 29 23.84 -1.67 7.81
C ARG A 29 23.23 -2.40 6.63
N VAL A 30 22.24 -1.78 6.01
CA VAL A 30 21.56 -2.32 4.83
C VAL A 30 21.85 -1.39 3.65
N ARG A 31 22.35 -1.95 2.54
CA ARG A 31 22.47 -1.27 1.26
C ARG A 31 21.21 -1.54 0.46
N THR A 32 20.50 -0.49 0.10
CA THR A 32 19.25 -0.57 -0.65
C THR A 32 19.51 -1.07 -2.08
N ILE A 33 18.72 -2.04 -2.51
CA ILE A 33 18.67 -2.51 -3.89
C ILE A 33 17.51 -1.84 -4.61
N TYR A 34 16.31 -1.94 -4.01
CA TYR A 34 15.08 -1.38 -4.55
C TYR A 34 14.29 -0.63 -3.48
N SER A 35 13.58 0.41 -3.91
CA SER A 35 12.63 1.13 -3.07
C SER A 35 11.38 1.49 -3.88
N GLY A 36 10.23 0.95 -3.48
CA GLY A 36 8.96 1.14 -4.17
C GLY A 36 8.28 2.45 -3.80
N VAL A 37 7.64 3.10 -4.75
CA VAL A 37 6.89 4.35 -4.53
C VAL A 37 5.42 4.04 -4.28
N SER A 38 4.90 4.51 -3.16
CA SER A 38 3.46 4.44 -2.84
C SER A 38 2.73 5.67 -3.38
N ALA A 39 2.25 5.58 -4.62
CA ALA A 39 1.61 6.70 -5.29
C ALA A 39 0.48 7.35 -4.47
N GLY A 40 -0.38 6.55 -3.82
CA GLY A 40 -1.50 7.06 -3.02
C GLY A 40 -1.08 7.91 -1.82
N THR A 41 0.08 7.63 -1.21
CA THR A 41 0.56 8.36 -0.03
C THR A 41 1.62 9.39 -0.40
N GLU A 42 2.60 9.01 -1.21
CA GLU A 42 3.76 9.86 -1.49
C GLU A 42 3.43 11.01 -2.42
N LEU A 43 2.50 10.84 -3.37
CA LEU A 43 1.99 11.96 -4.16
C LEU A 43 1.27 13.02 -3.30
N THR A 44 0.75 12.68 -2.13
CA THR A 44 0.18 13.68 -1.23
C THR A 44 1.26 14.61 -0.68
N ALA A 45 2.42 14.06 -0.38
CA ALA A 45 3.59 14.85 0.01
C ALA A 45 4.14 15.64 -1.18
N TYR A 46 4.27 15.00 -2.35
CA TYR A 46 4.70 15.67 -3.57
C TYR A 46 3.80 16.86 -3.97
N ARG A 47 2.48 16.72 -3.83
CA ARG A 47 1.47 17.76 -4.14
C ARG A 47 1.27 18.78 -3.01
N GLY A 48 1.81 18.57 -1.83
CA GLY A 48 1.58 19.43 -0.66
C GLY A 48 0.18 19.27 -0.04
N THR A 49 -0.54 18.19 -0.34
CA THR A 49 -1.92 17.95 0.12
C THR A 49 -2.01 17.02 1.32
N ASN A 50 -0.88 16.51 1.82
CA ASN A 50 -0.87 15.62 2.96
C ASN A 50 -1.37 16.34 4.22
N PRO A 51 -2.33 15.78 4.97
CA PRO A 51 -2.92 16.45 6.13
C PRO A 51 -1.91 16.78 7.23
N TYR A 52 -0.79 16.08 7.32
CA TYR A 52 0.27 16.35 8.30
C TYR A 52 1.03 17.67 8.07
N PHE A 53 0.81 18.35 6.95
CA PHE A 53 1.32 19.71 6.73
C PHE A 53 0.50 20.79 7.44
N THR A 54 -0.75 20.49 7.79
CA THR A 54 -1.67 21.46 8.42
C THR A 54 -2.27 20.94 9.73
N ARG A 55 -2.04 19.67 10.03
CA ARG A 55 -2.56 19.00 11.22
C ARG A 55 -1.45 18.22 11.92
N HIS A 56 -1.55 18.16 13.24
CA HIS A 56 -0.70 17.34 14.09
C HIS A 56 -1.52 16.16 14.65
N TRP A 57 -0.99 14.94 14.49
CA TRP A 57 -1.57 13.77 15.13
C TRP A 57 -1.07 13.64 16.57
N ASP A 58 -1.94 13.86 17.53
CA ASP A 58 -1.68 13.60 18.95
C ASP A 58 -1.96 12.11 19.22
N ALA A 59 -0.91 11.33 19.39
CA ALA A 59 -1.00 9.88 19.56
C ALA A 59 -1.59 9.47 20.91
N GLU A 60 -1.44 10.29 21.94
CA GLU A 60 -2.01 10.04 23.28
C GLU A 60 -3.52 10.26 23.28
N ARG A 61 -3.97 11.37 22.70
CA ARG A 61 -5.39 11.74 22.60
C ARG A 61 -6.09 11.07 21.40
N ARG A 62 -5.33 10.54 20.43
CA ARG A 62 -5.82 10.00 19.16
C ARG A 62 -6.69 10.99 18.38
N LEU A 63 -6.22 12.21 18.27
CA LEU A 63 -6.90 13.33 17.60
C LEU A 63 -5.94 14.07 16.67
N PHE A 64 -6.50 14.56 15.56
CA PHE A 64 -5.82 15.57 14.75
C PHE A 64 -6.09 16.96 15.33
N LEU A 65 -5.03 17.61 15.78
CA LEU A 65 -5.06 18.97 16.32
C LEU A 65 -4.55 19.99 15.28
N PRO A 66 -4.86 21.29 15.43
CA PRO A 66 -4.22 22.34 14.64
C PRO A 66 -2.69 22.31 14.85
N GLY A 67 -1.94 22.48 13.76
CA GLY A 67 -0.47 22.43 13.77
C GLY A 67 0.05 21.64 12.59
N GLN A 68 1.33 21.39 12.54
CA GLN A 68 1.95 20.56 11.50
C GLN A 68 2.87 19.52 12.13
N SER A 69 2.89 18.31 11.56
CA SER A 69 3.83 17.26 11.92
C SER A 69 4.96 17.12 10.89
N ASN A 70 4.70 17.54 9.67
CA ASN A 70 5.66 17.48 8.57
C ASN A 70 5.94 18.88 8.02
N ALA A 71 7.18 19.12 7.64
CA ALA A 71 7.63 20.33 6.94
C ALA A 71 8.60 19.91 5.82
N TYR A 72 8.65 20.69 4.77
CA TYR A 72 9.69 20.52 3.74
C TYR A 72 11.04 21.07 4.22
N PRO A 73 12.16 20.49 3.78
CA PRO A 73 12.26 19.31 2.92
C PRO A 73 11.92 18.00 3.65
N LEU A 74 11.30 17.06 2.92
CA LEU A 74 11.03 15.70 3.40
C LEU A 74 12.08 14.74 2.84
N THR A 75 12.93 14.23 3.69
CA THR A 75 14.06 13.39 3.33
C THR A 75 13.77 11.91 3.61
N GLY A 76 14.11 11.03 2.66
CA GLY A 76 13.94 9.58 2.82
C GLY A 76 12.50 9.17 3.04
N TRP A 77 11.56 9.82 2.41
CA TRP A 77 10.16 9.45 2.42
C TRP A 77 9.97 8.14 1.65
N GLY A 78 9.15 7.23 2.14
CA GLY A 78 8.94 5.91 1.55
C GLY A 78 8.83 4.83 2.60
N TYR A 79 8.30 3.65 2.23
CA TYR A 79 8.08 2.53 3.15
C TYR A 79 8.02 1.15 2.48
N GLN A 80 8.72 0.99 1.34
CA GLN A 80 8.70 -0.24 0.53
C GLN A 80 10.13 -0.57 0.06
N GLU A 81 11.02 -0.87 1.00
CA GLU A 81 12.43 -1.06 0.70
C GLU A 81 12.84 -2.53 0.76
N VAL A 82 13.83 -2.87 -0.06
CA VAL A 82 14.55 -4.12 -0.03
C VAL A 82 16.05 -3.85 -0.26
N GLY A 83 16.90 -4.51 0.51
CA GLY A 83 18.33 -4.29 0.47
C GLY A 83 19.13 -5.48 0.97
N GLU A 84 20.45 -5.40 0.83
CA GLU A 84 21.40 -6.36 1.30
C GLU A 84 21.99 -5.92 2.64
N VAL A 85 22.04 -6.79 3.62
CA VAL A 85 22.79 -6.56 4.86
C VAL A 85 24.28 -6.61 4.54
N VAL A 86 24.96 -5.47 4.57
CA VAL A 86 26.39 -5.37 4.22
C VAL A 86 27.32 -5.37 5.45
N GLU A 87 26.77 -5.04 6.62
CA GLU A 87 27.51 -5.02 7.87
C GLU A 87 26.58 -5.33 9.05
N ALA A 88 27.06 -6.03 10.06
CA ALA A 88 26.33 -6.32 11.28
C ALA A 88 27.23 -6.10 12.50
N ALA A 89 26.67 -5.54 13.57
CA ALA A 89 27.37 -5.42 14.83
C ALA A 89 27.72 -6.81 15.41
N PRO A 90 28.80 -6.96 16.16
CA PRO A 90 29.31 -8.28 16.61
C PRO A 90 28.32 -9.10 17.47
N ASP A 91 27.36 -8.45 18.07
CA ASP A 91 26.33 -9.05 18.93
C ASP A 91 25.05 -9.44 18.15
N VAL A 92 25.00 -9.17 16.85
CA VAL A 92 23.86 -9.52 15.99
C VAL A 92 24.04 -10.92 15.42
N ALA A 93 23.08 -11.81 15.73
CA ALA A 93 23.06 -13.17 15.19
C ALA A 93 22.30 -13.27 13.85
N GLU A 94 21.23 -12.50 13.70
CA GLU A 94 20.37 -12.44 12.50
C GLU A 94 19.82 -11.03 12.30
N PRO A 95 19.61 -10.54 11.05
CA PRO A 95 19.93 -11.20 9.78
C PRO A 95 21.44 -11.27 9.53
N LEU A 96 21.89 -12.29 8.80
CA LEU A 96 23.31 -12.47 8.46
C LEU A 96 23.75 -11.47 7.39
N VAL A 97 25.01 -11.08 7.40
CA VAL A 97 25.64 -10.33 6.31
C VAL A 97 25.49 -11.10 4.98
N GLY A 98 25.09 -10.39 3.93
CA GLY A 98 24.73 -10.97 2.63
C GLY A 98 23.25 -11.38 2.50
N ALA A 99 22.47 -11.34 3.58
CA ALA A 99 21.03 -11.58 3.49
C ALA A 99 20.33 -10.43 2.77
N ILE A 100 19.40 -10.77 1.87
CA ILE A 100 18.48 -9.82 1.27
C ILE A 100 17.27 -9.67 2.19
N VAL A 101 17.01 -8.45 2.65
CA VAL A 101 15.96 -8.16 3.62
C VAL A 101 15.00 -7.10 3.08
N TRP A 102 13.72 -7.21 3.45
CA TRP A 102 12.72 -6.19 3.19
C TRP A 102 12.36 -5.42 4.48
N GLY A 103 11.95 -4.16 4.33
CA GLY A 103 11.62 -3.34 5.50
C GLY A 103 11.17 -1.93 5.16
N ILE A 104 11.38 -1.04 6.12
CA ILE A 104 11.02 0.39 6.03
C ILE A 104 12.21 1.23 6.48
N TRP A 105 12.83 1.97 5.53
CA TRP A 105 13.90 2.91 5.84
C TRP A 105 13.96 4.12 4.89
N GLY A 106 12.95 4.24 4.01
CA GLY A 106 12.81 5.35 3.07
C GLY A 106 13.72 5.25 1.85
N HIS A 107 13.49 6.13 0.88
CA HIS A 107 14.23 6.16 -0.39
C HIS A 107 15.66 6.66 -0.19
N ARG A 108 16.57 5.78 0.25
CA ARG A 108 17.99 6.08 0.48
C ARG A 108 18.90 4.93 0.10
N ALA A 109 20.14 5.24 -0.26
CA ALA A 109 21.09 4.24 -0.72
C ALA A 109 21.50 3.25 0.39
N GLU A 110 21.63 3.74 1.63
CA GLU A 110 21.97 2.92 2.79
C GLU A 110 21.18 3.34 4.02
N ALA A 111 20.99 2.40 4.94
CA ALA A 111 20.38 2.66 6.25
C ALA A 111 21.05 1.82 7.34
N VAL A 112 21.16 2.40 8.54
CA VAL A 112 21.51 1.67 9.76
C VAL A 112 20.23 1.44 10.56
N LEU A 113 19.94 0.19 10.89
CA LEU A 113 18.69 -0.24 11.50
C LEU A 113 18.94 -1.18 12.68
N PRO A 114 18.12 -1.14 13.73
CA PRO A 114 18.10 -2.21 14.72
C PRO A 114 17.80 -3.55 14.04
N ALA A 115 18.67 -4.56 14.22
CA ALA A 115 18.51 -5.89 13.64
C ALA A 115 17.16 -6.53 14.01
N ALA A 116 16.65 -6.26 15.20
CA ALA A 116 15.37 -6.73 15.67
C ALA A 116 14.19 -6.30 14.78
N LYS A 117 14.30 -5.17 14.05
CA LYS A 117 13.28 -4.72 13.09
C LYS A 117 13.27 -5.52 11.79
N LEU A 118 14.32 -6.29 11.54
CA LEU A 118 14.48 -7.11 10.34
C LEU A 118 14.39 -8.62 10.65
N ALA A 119 14.08 -8.97 11.89
CA ALA A 119 13.93 -10.37 12.30
C ALA A 119 12.79 -11.04 11.51
N GLY A 120 13.13 -12.10 10.76
CA GLY A 120 12.18 -12.80 9.88
C GLY A 120 11.87 -12.08 8.57
N HIS A 121 12.60 -11.02 8.22
CA HIS A 121 12.42 -10.26 6.97
C HIS A 121 13.38 -10.65 5.85
N ALA A 122 14.19 -11.69 6.05
CA ALA A 122 15.09 -12.19 5.01
C ALA A 122 14.29 -12.89 3.90
N LEU A 123 14.60 -12.55 2.66
CA LEU A 123 14.10 -13.27 1.49
C LEU A 123 14.86 -14.59 1.32
N PRO A 124 14.19 -15.67 0.88
CA PRO A 124 14.88 -16.88 0.46
C PRO A 124 15.85 -16.60 -0.70
N PRO A 125 16.97 -17.31 -0.81
CA PRO A 125 17.99 -17.06 -1.84
C PRO A 125 17.50 -17.15 -3.30
N HIS A 126 16.40 -17.84 -3.54
CA HIS A 126 15.80 -17.99 -4.88
C HIS A 126 14.72 -16.93 -5.20
N ALA A 127 14.33 -16.13 -4.22
CA ALA A 127 13.32 -15.09 -4.44
C ALA A 127 13.93 -13.88 -5.15
N ASP A 128 13.17 -13.30 -6.08
CA ASP A 128 13.54 -12.03 -6.69
C ASP A 128 13.50 -10.93 -5.60
N PRO A 129 14.59 -10.18 -5.38
CA PRO A 129 14.60 -9.07 -4.44
C PRO A 129 13.46 -8.06 -4.67
N LEU A 130 13.03 -7.87 -5.92
CA LEU A 130 11.94 -6.97 -6.26
C LEU A 130 10.62 -7.32 -5.55
N THR A 131 10.41 -8.59 -5.20
CA THR A 131 9.24 -9.04 -4.42
C THR A 131 9.19 -8.37 -3.03
N GLY A 132 10.34 -8.05 -2.45
CA GLY A 132 10.43 -7.44 -1.12
C GLY A 132 9.77 -6.07 -1.00
N VAL A 133 9.69 -5.30 -2.11
CA VAL A 133 9.04 -3.97 -2.10
C VAL A 133 7.54 -4.04 -1.81
N PHE A 134 6.93 -5.22 -1.96
CA PHE A 134 5.49 -5.39 -1.75
C PHE A 134 5.09 -5.76 -0.32
N ALA A 135 6.05 -5.99 0.59
CA ALA A 135 5.75 -6.46 1.95
C ALA A 135 4.74 -5.57 2.69
N ARG A 136 4.95 -4.26 2.66
CA ARG A 136 4.07 -3.31 3.36
C ARG A 136 2.72 -3.12 2.64
N VAL A 137 2.72 -2.93 1.33
CA VAL A 137 1.47 -2.73 0.57
C VAL A 137 0.65 -4.01 0.50
N GLY A 138 1.29 -5.17 0.50
CA GLY A 138 0.62 -6.46 0.62
C GLY A 138 -0.05 -6.66 1.97
N ALA A 139 0.62 -6.25 3.06
CA ALA A 139 0.01 -6.26 4.39
C ALA A 139 -1.18 -5.31 4.48
N ILE A 140 -1.15 -4.13 3.83
CA ILE A 140 -2.29 -3.22 3.74
C ILE A 140 -3.47 -3.90 3.04
N ALA A 141 -3.22 -4.55 1.90
CA ALA A 141 -4.24 -5.28 1.15
C ALA A 141 -4.84 -6.43 1.97
N LEU A 142 -3.99 -7.24 2.64
CA LEU A 142 -4.44 -8.35 3.48
C LEU A 142 -5.24 -7.86 4.70
N ASN A 143 -4.81 -6.76 5.33
CA ASN A 143 -5.56 -6.14 6.43
C ASN A 143 -6.95 -5.69 5.99
N ALA A 144 -7.08 -5.11 4.79
CA ALA A 144 -8.36 -4.70 4.24
C ALA A 144 -9.29 -5.90 3.96
N VAL A 145 -8.76 -6.99 3.40
CA VAL A 145 -9.51 -8.24 3.17
C VAL A 145 -9.96 -8.86 4.48
N HIS A 146 -9.11 -8.88 5.50
CA HIS A 146 -9.47 -9.36 6.84
C HIS A 146 -10.51 -8.47 7.53
N ALA A 147 -10.40 -7.13 7.41
CA ALA A 147 -11.39 -6.21 7.95
C ALA A 147 -12.76 -6.34 7.27
N ALA A 148 -12.76 -6.77 6.01
CA ALA A 148 -13.98 -7.06 5.25
C ALA A 148 -14.69 -8.35 5.71
N ASP A 149 -14.01 -9.19 6.51
CA ASP A 149 -14.53 -10.44 7.03
C ASP A 149 -15.00 -11.38 5.90
N VAL A 150 -14.17 -11.52 4.88
CA VAL A 150 -14.48 -12.27 3.65
C VAL A 150 -14.50 -13.76 3.93
N HIS A 151 -15.54 -14.43 3.48
CA HIS A 151 -15.71 -15.88 3.59
C HIS A 151 -15.82 -16.55 2.22
N LEU A 152 -15.61 -17.87 2.19
CA LEU A 152 -15.77 -18.67 1.00
C LEU A 152 -17.18 -18.51 0.41
N GLY A 153 -17.27 -18.07 -0.84
CA GLY A 153 -18.51 -17.89 -1.58
C GLY A 153 -19.09 -16.47 -1.52
N ASP A 154 -18.52 -15.58 -0.72
CA ASP A 154 -18.96 -14.17 -0.65
C ASP A 154 -18.78 -13.47 -2.02
N ARG A 155 -19.69 -12.56 -2.33
CA ARG A 155 -19.54 -11.58 -3.40
C ARG A 155 -18.86 -10.34 -2.83
N VAL A 156 -17.66 -10.05 -3.30
CA VAL A 156 -16.84 -8.92 -2.81
C VAL A 156 -16.65 -7.91 -3.92
N ALA A 157 -17.06 -6.65 -3.70
CA ALA A 157 -16.78 -5.56 -4.62
C ALA A 157 -15.51 -4.81 -4.18
N ILE A 158 -14.53 -4.62 -5.07
CA ILE A 158 -13.28 -3.92 -4.77
C ILE A 158 -13.17 -2.69 -5.67
N PHE A 159 -13.16 -1.52 -5.04
CA PHE A 159 -13.11 -0.21 -5.68
C PHE A 159 -11.69 0.33 -5.69
N GLY A 160 -11.18 0.63 -6.90
CA GLY A 160 -9.80 1.01 -7.14
C GLY A 160 -8.89 -0.21 -7.33
N GLN A 161 -8.33 -0.34 -8.54
CA GLN A 161 -7.42 -1.42 -8.93
C GLN A 161 -5.99 -0.86 -9.15
N GLY A 162 -5.56 0.01 -8.22
CA GLY A 162 -4.14 0.31 -8.04
C GLY A 162 -3.40 -0.89 -7.44
N VAL A 163 -2.13 -0.73 -7.08
CA VAL A 163 -1.31 -1.83 -6.51
C VAL A 163 -2.02 -2.54 -5.36
N ILE A 164 -2.50 -1.79 -4.36
CA ILE A 164 -3.16 -2.36 -3.18
C ILE A 164 -4.49 -3.02 -3.56
N GLY A 165 -5.25 -2.43 -4.49
CA GLY A 165 -6.52 -2.97 -4.95
C GLY A 165 -6.37 -4.29 -5.71
N LEU A 166 -5.36 -4.40 -6.58
CA LEU A 166 -5.04 -5.63 -7.30
C LEU A 166 -4.57 -6.73 -6.33
N LEU A 167 -3.75 -6.39 -5.35
CA LEU A 167 -3.35 -7.32 -4.29
C LEU A 167 -4.56 -7.77 -3.45
N ALA A 168 -5.45 -6.84 -3.07
CA ALA A 168 -6.69 -7.17 -2.35
C ALA A 168 -7.62 -8.06 -3.20
N THR A 169 -7.70 -7.81 -4.50
CA THR A 169 -8.44 -8.65 -5.45
C THR A 169 -7.90 -10.08 -5.43
N ARG A 170 -6.60 -10.28 -5.57
CA ARG A 170 -5.99 -11.61 -5.52
C ARG A 170 -6.20 -12.29 -4.17
N LEU A 171 -5.98 -11.59 -3.07
CA LEU A 171 -6.15 -12.12 -1.71
C LEU A 171 -7.60 -12.50 -1.41
N ALA A 172 -8.58 -11.72 -1.86
CA ALA A 172 -10.00 -12.06 -1.74
C ALA A 172 -10.35 -13.31 -2.56
N VAL A 173 -9.82 -13.43 -3.79
CA VAL A 173 -9.97 -14.62 -4.62
C VAL A 173 -9.36 -15.86 -3.95
N LEU A 174 -8.16 -15.75 -3.38
CA LEU A 174 -7.52 -16.85 -2.62
C LEU A 174 -8.34 -17.25 -1.39
N ASN A 175 -9.05 -16.29 -0.79
CA ASN A 175 -9.97 -16.56 0.32
C ASN A 175 -11.33 -17.15 -0.13
N GLY A 176 -11.48 -17.41 -1.44
CA GLY A 176 -12.66 -18.04 -2.03
C GLY A 176 -13.82 -17.10 -2.36
N ALA A 177 -13.59 -15.81 -2.40
CA ALA A 177 -14.59 -14.82 -2.80
C ALA A 177 -14.79 -14.76 -4.32
N ARG A 178 -16.00 -14.39 -4.71
CA ARG A 178 -16.33 -13.98 -6.09
C ARG A 178 -16.17 -12.46 -6.20
N VAL A 179 -15.06 -12.00 -6.78
CA VAL A 179 -14.69 -10.60 -6.80
C VAL A 179 -15.29 -9.87 -8.00
N LEU A 180 -15.94 -8.71 -7.76
CA LEU A 180 -16.26 -7.66 -8.71
C LEU A 180 -15.24 -6.54 -8.54
N ALA A 181 -14.32 -6.37 -9.49
CA ALA A 181 -13.30 -5.33 -9.47
C ALA A 181 -13.76 -4.11 -10.27
N THR A 182 -13.61 -2.90 -9.71
CA THR A 182 -13.99 -1.66 -10.38
C THR A 182 -12.85 -0.64 -10.38
N ASP A 183 -12.60 -0.05 -11.55
CA ASP A 183 -11.59 1.00 -11.77
C ASP A 183 -11.93 1.76 -13.06
N PRO A 184 -11.58 3.06 -13.21
CA PRO A 184 -11.77 3.78 -14.48
C PRO A 184 -10.72 3.42 -15.55
N ILE A 185 -9.63 2.71 -15.20
CA ILE A 185 -8.53 2.41 -16.10
C ILE A 185 -8.64 0.96 -16.59
N GLU A 186 -8.92 0.79 -17.88
CA GLU A 186 -9.13 -0.53 -18.48
C GLU A 186 -7.94 -1.49 -18.31
N ALA A 187 -6.70 -0.97 -18.39
CA ALA A 187 -5.52 -1.80 -18.19
C ALA A 187 -5.50 -2.43 -16.78
N ARG A 188 -5.93 -1.72 -15.76
CA ARG A 188 -6.04 -2.22 -14.39
C ARG A 188 -7.17 -3.25 -14.26
N LEU A 189 -8.28 -3.06 -14.96
CA LEU A 189 -9.37 -4.06 -14.99
C LEU A 189 -8.91 -5.37 -15.66
N ARG A 190 -8.08 -5.30 -16.71
CA ARG A 190 -7.47 -6.50 -17.31
C ARG A 190 -6.56 -7.23 -16.32
N LEU A 191 -5.75 -6.51 -15.54
CA LEU A 191 -4.93 -7.10 -14.48
C LEU A 191 -5.79 -7.72 -13.38
N ALA A 192 -6.88 -7.06 -12.98
CA ALA A 192 -7.82 -7.64 -12.01
C ALA A 192 -8.40 -8.99 -12.49
N LYS A 193 -8.70 -9.11 -13.79
CA LYS A 193 -9.07 -10.40 -14.39
C LYS A 193 -7.95 -11.43 -14.32
N ALA A 194 -6.71 -11.05 -14.58
CA ALA A 194 -5.56 -11.94 -14.45
C ALA A 194 -5.36 -12.41 -13.00
N TYR A 195 -5.66 -11.56 -12.02
CA TYR A 195 -5.67 -11.92 -10.60
C TYR A 195 -6.90 -12.72 -10.15
N GLY A 196 -7.83 -13.03 -11.06
CA GLY A 196 -8.96 -13.93 -10.82
C GLY A 196 -10.29 -13.23 -10.50
N ALA A 197 -10.40 -11.91 -10.72
CA ALA A 197 -11.70 -11.24 -10.57
C ALA A 197 -12.76 -11.90 -11.48
N ALA A 198 -13.89 -12.30 -10.90
CA ALA A 198 -14.99 -12.92 -11.64
C ALA A 198 -15.65 -11.92 -12.60
N GLU A 199 -15.79 -10.68 -12.16
CA GLU A 199 -16.42 -9.59 -12.91
C GLU A 199 -15.56 -8.34 -12.81
N THR A 200 -15.62 -7.47 -13.83
CA THR A 200 -15.00 -6.14 -13.82
C THR A 200 -16.02 -5.10 -14.25
N PHE A 201 -15.90 -3.90 -13.71
CA PHE A 201 -16.78 -2.79 -14.03
C PHE A 201 -15.96 -1.50 -14.24
N ASP A 202 -16.19 -0.84 -15.39
CA ASP A 202 -15.62 0.47 -15.66
C ASP A 202 -16.37 1.52 -14.83
N ALA A 203 -15.66 2.16 -13.90
CA ALA A 203 -16.23 3.17 -13.01
C ALA A 203 -16.80 4.40 -13.76
N LEU A 204 -16.41 4.62 -15.01
CA LEU A 204 -16.93 5.69 -15.86
C LEU A 204 -18.20 5.30 -16.62
N ALA A 205 -18.54 3.99 -16.68
CA ALA A 205 -19.68 3.48 -17.44
C ALA A 205 -21.03 3.64 -16.72
N GLY A 206 -21.05 4.15 -15.48
CA GLY A 206 -22.26 4.35 -14.70
C GLY A 206 -22.16 3.90 -13.26
N SER A 207 -23.28 3.41 -12.68
CA SER A 207 -23.32 2.94 -11.30
C SER A 207 -22.93 1.48 -11.15
N CYS A 208 -21.88 1.22 -10.38
CA CYS A 208 -21.48 -0.13 -10.00
C CYS A 208 -22.57 -0.82 -9.16
N ALA A 209 -23.29 -0.07 -8.34
CA ALA A 209 -24.40 -0.56 -7.52
C ALA A 209 -25.54 -1.12 -8.39
N GLU A 210 -25.92 -0.41 -9.43
CA GLU A 210 -26.93 -0.89 -10.40
C GLU A 210 -26.46 -2.14 -11.15
N PHE A 211 -25.18 -2.17 -11.54
CA PHE A 211 -24.58 -3.33 -12.17
C PHE A 211 -24.60 -4.55 -11.24
N ALA A 212 -24.16 -4.42 -9.99
CA ALA A 212 -24.11 -5.51 -9.02
C ALA A 212 -25.49 -6.07 -8.68
N ARG A 213 -26.54 -5.25 -8.78
CA ARG A 213 -27.94 -5.65 -8.50
C ARG A 213 -28.66 -6.29 -9.67
N LYS A 214 -28.09 -6.31 -10.88
CA LYS A 214 -28.70 -7.03 -12.02
C LYS A 214 -28.80 -8.54 -11.79
N THR A 215 -27.92 -9.10 -10.97
CA THR A 215 -27.80 -10.55 -10.73
C THR A 215 -27.98 -10.95 -9.27
N GLY A 216 -28.52 -10.07 -8.41
CA GLY A 216 -28.75 -10.35 -6.98
C GLY A 216 -28.93 -9.06 -6.17
N ASP A 217 -28.84 -9.18 -4.85
CA ASP A 217 -29.09 -8.08 -3.90
C ASP A 217 -27.90 -7.14 -3.70
N GLY A 218 -26.85 -7.27 -4.50
CA GLY A 218 -25.58 -6.54 -4.36
C GLY A 218 -24.45 -7.42 -3.84
N ALA A 219 -23.35 -6.80 -3.39
CA ALA A 219 -22.21 -7.49 -2.79
C ALA A 219 -22.43 -7.73 -1.28
N ASP A 220 -21.87 -8.81 -0.73
CA ASP A 220 -21.88 -9.06 0.71
C ASP A 220 -21.02 -8.04 1.45
N THR A 221 -19.87 -7.73 0.87
CA THR A 221 -18.95 -6.71 1.36
C THR A 221 -18.30 -5.94 0.21
N ALA A 222 -17.85 -4.73 0.50
CA ALA A 222 -17.05 -3.93 -0.43
C ALA A 222 -15.77 -3.43 0.25
N ILE A 223 -14.68 -3.33 -0.52
CA ILE A 223 -13.40 -2.78 -0.07
C ILE A 223 -13.09 -1.58 -0.97
N GLU A 224 -12.96 -0.41 -0.37
CA GLU A 224 -12.65 0.83 -1.08
C GLU A 224 -11.17 1.17 -0.88
N LEU A 225 -10.43 1.19 -1.99
CA LEU A 225 -8.98 1.38 -2.05
C LEU A 225 -8.55 2.48 -3.04
N SER A 226 -9.51 3.14 -3.67
CA SER A 226 -9.19 4.28 -4.55
C SER A 226 -8.87 5.56 -3.79
N GLY A 227 -9.33 5.69 -2.53
CA GLY A 227 -9.28 6.90 -1.75
C GLY A 227 -10.22 8.01 -2.26
N SER A 228 -11.14 7.66 -3.16
CA SER A 228 -12.14 8.57 -3.71
C SER A 228 -13.42 8.56 -2.87
N HIS A 229 -13.92 9.73 -2.52
CA HIS A 229 -15.22 9.85 -1.85
C HIS A 229 -16.38 9.36 -2.73
N PHE A 230 -16.25 9.49 -4.05
CA PHE A 230 -17.20 8.91 -5.02
C PHE A 230 -17.13 7.39 -5.02
N GLY A 231 -15.92 6.82 -5.00
CA GLY A 231 -15.71 5.37 -4.87
C GLY A 231 -16.32 4.83 -3.58
N LEU A 232 -16.12 5.53 -2.47
CA LEU A 232 -16.71 5.17 -1.18
C LEU A 232 -18.24 5.23 -1.21
N HIS A 233 -18.81 6.24 -1.85
CA HIS A 233 -20.26 6.35 -2.02
C HIS A 233 -20.82 5.19 -2.85
N GLU A 234 -20.20 4.87 -3.98
CA GLU A 234 -20.60 3.72 -4.80
C GLU A 234 -20.39 2.38 -4.07
N ALA A 235 -19.34 2.23 -3.26
CA ALA A 235 -19.13 1.05 -2.42
C ALA A 235 -20.31 0.84 -1.43
N ILE A 236 -20.75 1.93 -0.78
CA ILE A 236 -21.91 1.93 0.12
C ILE A 236 -23.19 1.51 -0.61
N ARG A 237 -23.41 2.02 -1.82
CA ARG A 237 -24.57 1.68 -2.65
C ARG A 237 -24.54 0.24 -3.17
N THR A 238 -23.34 -0.32 -3.35
CA THR A 238 -23.13 -1.63 -3.98
C THR A 238 -23.42 -2.80 -3.04
N VAL A 239 -23.23 -2.63 -1.74
CA VAL A 239 -23.46 -3.71 -0.78
C VAL A 239 -24.95 -3.95 -0.52
N ARG A 240 -25.29 -5.20 -0.19
CA ARG A 240 -26.64 -5.57 0.23
C ARG A 240 -27.05 -4.94 1.56
N ARG A 241 -28.29 -5.09 1.95
CA ARG A 241 -28.75 -4.67 3.29
C ARG A 241 -27.93 -5.38 4.38
N GLY A 242 -27.45 -4.60 5.36
CA GLY A 242 -26.59 -5.07 6.44
C GLY A 242 -25.17 -5.42 5.98
N GLY A 243 -24.83 -5.15 4.71
CA GLY A 243 -23.50 -5.40 4.17
C GLY A 243 -22.43 -4.49 4.78
N ARG A 244 -21.17 -4.87 4.60
CA ARG A 244 -20.02 -4.15 5.14
C ARG A 244 -19.25 -3.43 4.05
N VAL A 245 -18.78 -2.22 4.34
CA VAL A 245 -17.84 -1.46 3.51
C VAL A 245 -16.57 -1.19 4.32
N VAL A 246 -15.43 -1.59 3.79
CA VAL A 246 -14.11 -1.29 4.36
C VAL A 246 -13.52 -0.09 3.63
N ALA A 247 -13.42 1.03 4.32
CA ALA A 247 -12.72 2.22 3.86
C ALA A 247 -11.22 2.06 4.15
N ALA A 248 -10.45 1.63 3.16
CA ALA A 248 -9.03 1.36 3.26
C ALA A 248 -8.18 2.31 2.40
N GLY A 249 -8.81 3.13 1.55
CA GLY A 249 -8.16 4.20 0.80
C GLY A 249 -7.73 5.35 1.71
N PHE A 250 -6.76 6.16 1.26
CA PHE A 250 -6.34 7.37 1.96
C PHE A 250 -7.12 8.58 1.42
N TYR A 251 -8.21 8.90 2.09
CA TYR A 251 -9.10 10.00 1.71
C TYR A 251 -8.51 11.34 2.14
N GLN A 252 -8.50 12.30 1.22
CA GLN A 252 -8.02 13.65 1.46
C GLN A 252 -9.13 14.66 1.23
N GLY A 253 -9.12 15.74 2.02
CA GLY A 253 -10.10 16.80 1.93
C GLY A 253 -11.47 16.43 2.47
N GLU A 254 -12.48 17.19 2.05
CA GLU A 254 -13.86 17.02 2.48
C GLU A 254 -14.56 15.92 1.68
N ALA A 255 -15.42 15.16 2.33
CA ALA A 255 -16.18 14.07 1.72
C ALA A 255 -17.41 14.59 0.93
N ALA A 256 -17.19 15.53 0.02
CA ALA A 256 -18.24 16.08 -0.83
C ALA A 256 -18.87 14.97 -1.70
N GLY A 257 -20.19 14.87 -1.71
CA GLY A 257 -20.94 13.87 -2.46
C GLY A 257 -21.20 12.56 -1.72
N LEU A 258 -20.68 12.36 -0.51
CA LEU A 258 -21.03 11.24 0.34
C LEU A 258 -22.39 11.47 1.01
N ARG A 259 -23.41 10.69 0.61
CA ARG A 259 -24.80 10.87 1.05
C ARG A 259 -25.24 9.79 2.02
N LEU A 260 -24.99 10.00 3.31
CA LEU A 260 -25.25 9.00 4.35
C LEU A 260 -26.74 8.84 4.71
N GLY A 261 -27.59 9.77 4.31
CA GLY A 261 -29.05 9.68 4.48
C GLY A 261 -29.77 8.75 3.49
N GLU A 262 -29.06 8.28 2.47
CA GLU A 262 -29.60 7.42 1.41
C GLU A 262 -29.32 5.94 1.72
N GLU A 263 -28.66 5.20 0.82
CA GLU A 263 -28.43 3.76 0.94
C GLU A 263 -27.71 3.35 2.22
N PHE A 264 -26.77 4.16 2.71
CA PHE A 264 -26.11 3.90 3.99
C PHE A 264 -27.12 3.70 5.12
N HIS A 265 -28.03 4.66 5.27
CA HIS A 265 -29.07 4.64 6.33
C HIS A 265 -30.11 3.55 6.08
N HIS A 266 -30.68 3.52 4.88
CA HIS A 266 -31.79 2.60 4.56
C HIS A 266 -31.37 1.13 4.53
N ASN A 267 -30.16 0.82 4.08
CA ASN A 267 -29.62 -0.52 4.01
C ASN A 267 -28.87 -0.93 5.27
N GLN A 268 -28.78 -0.08 6.30
CA GLN A 268 -28.06 -0.38 7.55
C GLN A 268 -26.62 -0.83 7.29
N VAL A 269 -25.91 -0.15 6.39
CA VAL A 269 -24.54 -0.50 5.97
C VAL A 269 -23.57 -0.30 7.13
N GLN A 270 -22.68 -1.26 7.32
CA GLN A 270 -21.56 -1.15 8.25
C GLN A 270 -20.37 -0.50 7.53
N LEU A 271 -19.92 0.66 7.99
CA LEU A 271 -18.71 1.30 7.49
C LEU A 271 -17.59 1.15 8.51
N VAL A 272 -16.51 0.47 8.13
CA VAL A 272 -15.33 0.26 8.97
C VAL A 272 -14.08 0.79 8.27
N SER A 273 -13.10 1.26 9.04
CA SER A 273 -11.82 1.68 8.49
C SER A 273 -10.79 0.55 8.59
N SER A 274 -9.86 0.51 7.64
CA SER A 274 -8.68 -0.36 7.70
C SER A 274 -7.42 0.50 7.49
N GLN A 275 -6.68 0.71 8.57
CA GLN A 275 -5.43 1.47 8.56
C GLN A 275 -4.32 0.60 9.15
N ILE A 276 -3.18 0.51 8.46
CA ILE A 276 -2.10 -0.45 8.73
C ILE A 276 -1.30 -0.21 10.03
N GLY A 277 -1.61 0.81 10.80
CA GLY A 277 -1.08 0.98 12.16
C GLY A 277 -1.61 -0.06 13.16
N GLY A 278 -2.58 -0.89 12.75
CA GLY A 278 -3.15 -1.97 13.53
C GLY A 278 -4.10 -2.83 12.70
N VAL A 279 -4.66 -3.83 13.34
CA VAL A 279 -5.68 -4.71 12.77
C VAL A 279 -7.04 -4.40 13.38
N ALA A 280 -8.13 -4.85 12.75
CA ALA A 280 -9.46 -4.73 13.32
C ALA A 280 -9.50 -5.39 14.71
N SER A 281 -10.23 -4.78 15.66
CA SER A 281 -10.21 -5.18 17.09
C SER A 281 -10.55 -6.64 17.32
N TRP A 282 -11.45 -7.21 16.53
CA TRP A 282 -11.83 -8.64 16.61
C TRP A 282 -10.73 -9.60 16.09
N LEU A 283 -9.69 -9.08 15.43
CA LEU A 283 -8.54 -9.82 14.92
C LEU A 283 -7.31 -9.71 15.82
N ALA A 284 -7.24 -8.70 16.70
CA ALA A 284 -6.06 -8.35 17.49
C ALA A 284 -5.49 -9.49 18.37
N GLY A 285 -6.32 -10.46 18.76
CA GLY A 285 -5.85 -11.65 19.49
C GLY A 285 -5.13 -12.69 18.62
N ARG A 286 -5.20 -12.59 17.32
CA ARG A 286 -4.69 -13.56 16.34
C ARG A 286 -3.78 -12.96 15.28
N TRP A 287 -3.93 -11.69 14.96
CA TRP A 287 -3.21 -10.96 13.93
C TRP A 287 -2.58 -9.70 14.49
N ASP A 288 -1.43 -9.36 13.94
CA ASP A 288 -0.74 -8.08 14.06
C ASP A 288 -0.13 -7.69 12.71
N VAL A 289 0.48 -6.51 12.65
CA VAL A 289 1.06 -5.99 11.41
C VAL A 289 2.19 -6.86 10.90
N GLU A 290 3.00 -7.37 11.81
CA GLU A 290 4.14 -8.24 11.49
C GLU A 290 3.67 -9.57 10.86
N ARG A 291 2.65 -10.18 11.44
CA ARG A 291 2.05 -11.39 10.88
C ARG A 291 1.42 -11.15 9.51
N LEU A 292 0.78 -9.98 9.30
CA LEU A 292 0.25 -9.62 7.98
C LEU A 292 1.36 -9.55 6.93
N GLN A 293 2.48 -8.90 7.24
CA GLN A 293 3.62 -8.77 6.33
C GLN A 293 4.23 -10.14 6.00
N ARG A 294 4.51 -10.96 7.00
CA ARG A 294 5.08 -12.30 6.79
C ARG A 294 4.16 -13.22 6.00
N THR A 295 2.87 -13.22 6.32
CA THR A 295 1.88 -14.02 5.58
C THR A 295 1.80 -13.59 4.11
N PHE A 296 1.78 -12.28 3.87
CA PHE A 296 1.77 -11.78 2.49
C PHE A 296 3.06 -12.16 1.74
N MET A 297 4.23 -11.99 2.37
CA MET A 297 5.51 -12.32 1.75
C MET A 297 5.65 -13.81 1.46
N GLU A 298 5.11 -14.68 2.33
CA GLU A 298 5.04 -16.12 2.05
C GLU A 298 4.23 -16.39 0.76
N LEU A 299 3.04 -15.81 0.63
CA LEU A 299 2.21 -15.96 -0.59
C LEU A 299 2.88 -15.38 -1.85
N ALA A 300 3.63 -14.29 -1.71
CA ALA A 300 4.35 -13.68 -2.82
C ALA A 300 5.56 -14.53 -3.25
N VAL A 301 6.35 -15.03 -2.31
CA VAL A 301 7.53 -15.86 -2.58
C VAL A 301 7.15 -17.24 -3.13
N THR A 302 6.03 -17.82 -2.70
CA THR A 302 5.52 -19.10 -3.23
C THR A 302 4.79 -18.95 -4.58
N GLY A 303 4.59 -17.71 -5.05
CA GLY A 303 3.91 -17.43 -6.33
C GLY A 303 2.39 -17.47 -6.28
N GLU A 304 1.79 -17.66 -5.12
CA GLU A 304 0.33 -17.56 -4.96
C GLU A 304 -0.17 -16.14 -5.28
N VAL A 305 0.67 -15.14 -5.01
CA VAL A 305 0.50 -13.74 -5.43
C VAL A 305 1.67 -13.36 -6.33
N ASP A 306 1.44 -13.30 -7.64
CA ASP A 306 2.45 -12.88 -8.60
C ASP A 306 2.62 -11.36 -8.59
N THR A 307 3.65 -10.88 -7.90
CA THR A 307 3.96 -9.45 -7.78
C THR A 307 4.63 -8.88 -9.03
N THR A 308 5.14 -9.70 -9.94
CA THR A 308 5.83 -9.23 -11.17
C THR A 308 4.88 -8.49 -12.10
N LEU A 309 3.60 -8.86 -12.12
CA LEU A 309 2.57 -8.20 -12.90
C LEU A 309 2.28 -6.76 -12.46
N LEU A 310 2.71 -6.37 -11.27
CA LEU A 310 2.45 -5.04 -10.71
C LEU A 310 3.53 -4.02 -11.05
N VAL A 311 4.77 -4.47 -11.30
CA VAL A 311 5.89 -3.56 -11.56
C VAL A 311 5.81 -3.02 -12.98
N SER A 312 5.46 -1.75 -13.10
CA SER A 312 5.39 -1.08 -14.40
C SER A 312 6.70 -0.37 -14.78
N HIS A 313 7.43 0.15 -13.79
CA HIS A 313 8.65 0.92 -14.01
C HIS A 313 9.70 0.59 -12.93
N VAL A 314 10.92 0.32 -13.39
CA VAL A 314 12.13 0.30 -12.55
C VAL A 314 13.05 1.37 -13.07
N VAL A 315 13.29 2.40 -12.28
CA VAL A 315 14.10 3.57 -12.69
C VAL A 315 15.28 3.77 -11.75
N PRO A 316 16.44 4.26 -12.24
CA PRO A 316 17.53 4.66 -11.36
C PRO A 316 17.07 5.74 -10.38
N ALA A 317 17.55 5.68 -9.12
CA ALA A 317 17.18 6.65 -8.08
C ALA A 317 17.52 8.10 -8.48
N GLU A 318 18.55 8.30 -9.29
CA GLU A 318 18.99 9.60 -9.83
C GLU A 318 17.90 10.27 -10.69
N ARG A 319 16.96 9.50 -11.23
CA ARG A 319 15.82 10.00 -12.01
C ARG A 319 14.55 10.18 -11.20
N ALA A 320 14.65 10.35 -9.88
CA ALA A 320 13.50 10.46 -9.00
C ALA A 320 12.57 11.62 -9.35
N ALA A 321 13.10 12.77 -9.77
CA ALA A 321 12.29 13.92 -10.17
C ALA A 321 11.37 13.59 -11.36
N GLU A 322 11.90 12.96 -12.40
CA GLU A 322 11.14 12.53 -13.59
C GLU A 322 10.09 11.47 -13.23
N ALA A 323 10.46 10.57 -12.31
CA ALA A 323 9.58 9.49 -11.85
C ALA A 323 8.36 10.03 -11.09
N PHE A 324 8.54 10.99 -10.19
CA PHE A 324 7.43 11.63 -9.49
C PHE A 324 6.55 12.47 -10.43
N GLU A 325 7.15 13.17 -11.40
CA GLU A 325 6.39 13.88 -12.43
C GLU A 325 5.55 12.93 -13.28
N LEU A 326 6.10 11.78 -13.69
CA LEU A 326 5.39 10.74 -14.45
C LEU A 326 4.21 10.19 -13.63
N LEU A 327 4.43 9.86 -12.36
CA LEU A 327 3.38 9.38 -11.44
C LEU A 327 2.25 10.39 -11.27
N ASP A 328 2.57 11.67 -11.21
CA ASP A 328 1.60 12.74 -11.01
C ASP A 328 0.78 13.04 -12.26
N ARG A 329 1.43 13.09 -13.43
CA ARG A 329 0.80 13.53 -14.69
C ARG A 329 0.17 12.40 -15.50
N GLU A 330 0.69 11.16 -15.37
CA GLU A 330 0.30 10.03 -16.21
C GLU A 330 -0.04 8.77 -15.36
N PRO A 331 -0.95 8.90 -14.37
CA PRO A 331 -1.26 7.83 -13.43
C PRO A 331 -1.86 6.57 -14.08
N ASP A 332 -2.38 6.69 -15.30
CA ASP A 332 -2.88 5.59 -16.12
C ASP A 332 -1.76 4.72 -16.70
N LYS A 333 -0.55 5.28 -16.89
CA LYS A 333 0.62 4.58 -17.40
C LYS A 333 1.45 3.90 -16.32
N VAL A 334 1.26 4.28 -15.05
CA VAL A 334 2.08 3.79 -13.94
C VAL A 334 1.22 3.01 -12.95
N LEU A 335 1.68 1.80 -12.60
CA LEU A 335 1.09 1.00 -11.55
C LEU A 335 2.03 0.99 -10.32
N GLN A 336 3.09 0.17 -10.31
CA GLN A 336 4.15 0.25 -9.33
C GLN A 336 5.42 0.79 -9.99
N LEU A 337 5.88 1.92 -9.48
CA LEU A 337 7.20 2.45 -9.79
C LEU A 337 8.16 2.06 -8.67
N VAL A 338 9.37 1.65 -9.06
CA VAL A 338 10.42 1.21 -8.13
C VAL A 338 11.71 1.94 -8.49
N PHE A 339 12.34 2.55 -7.50
CA PHE A 339 13.71 3.05 -7.61
C PHE A 339 14.71 1.92 -7.44
N ARG A 340 15.70 1.89 -8.31
CA ARG A 340 16.88 1.05 -8.18
C ARG A 340 18.03 1.91 -7.67
N PHE A 341 18.65 1.47 -6.57
CA PHE A 341 19.87 2.05 -6.01
C PHE A 341 21.08 1.19 -6.41
N GLY A 342 22.27 1.83 -6.51
CA GLY A 342 23.51 1.17 -6.94
C GLY A 342 23.72 1.22 -8.44
N GLU A 343 24.98 1.05 -8.87
CA GLU A 343 25.36 1.03 -10.29
C GLU A 343 24.74 -0.20 -10.97
N GLY A 344 24.00 0.06 -12.06
CA GLY A 344 23.54 -1.01 -12.92
C GLY A 344 24.73 -1.67 -13.60
N GLN A 345 24.98 -2.94 -13.28
CA GLN A 345 25.72 -3.82 -14.16
C GLN A 345 24.83 -4.36 -15.25
#